data_79ea97cc8d938c4f51b6afe030b70ec1
#
_entry.id   79ea97cc8d938c4f51b6afe030b70ec1
#
_cell.length_a   1.000
_cell.length_b   1.000
_cell.length_c   1.000
_cell.angle_alpha   90.00
_cell.angle_beta   90.00
_cell.angle_gamma   90.00
#
_symmetry.space_group_name_H-M   'P 1'
#
loop_
_entity.id
_entity.type
_entity.pdbx_description
1 polymer ?
#
loop_
_entity_poly.entity_id
_entity_poly.type
_entity_poly.pdbx_seq_one_letter_code
_entity_poly.pdbx_strand_id
1 'polypeptide(L)'
;MDGRASRGGEGRQIRRRPDDVLSRELHEILTKDPELDATEIEVGVVGGAVTLTGTVDSSDAKLLAEELVESVTGVREVHNNLKVAR
;
A
#
# COMPACT_ATOMS: atom_id res chain seq x y z
N MET A 1 -2.33 -0.52 -33.82
CA MET A 1 -2.69 -0.86 -33.26
C MET A 1 -2.99 -1.21 -32.90
N ASP A 2 -2.48 -0.93 -32.82
CA ASP A 2 -2.73 -1.36 -32.15
C ASP A 2 -2.72 -1.60 -31.70
N GLY A 3 -2.37 -1.32 -31.79
CA GLY A 3 -2.44 -1.49 -30.96
C GLY A 3 -2.48 -1.57 -30.61
N ARG A 4 -2.18 -1.20 -30.46
CA ARG A 4 -2.41 -1.32 -29.74
C ARG A 4 -2.37 -1.77 -29.34
N ALA A 5 -2.05 -1.57 -29.46
CA ALA A 5 -2.11 -2.12 -28.74
C ALA A 5 -2.06 -2.54 -28.28
N SER A 6 -1.65 -2.28 -28.22
CA SER A 6 -1.72 -2.74 -27.54
C SER A 6 -1.80 -3.13 -27.13
N ARG A 7 -1.37 -3.14 -27.09
CA ARG A 7 -1.62 -3.56 -26.40
C ARG A 7 -1.30 -4.28 -26.12
N GLY A 8 -0.93 -4.45 -26.22
CA GLY A 8 -0.61 -5.10 -25.75
C GLY A 8 -0.25 -5.57 -25.39
N GLY A 9 0.28 -5.44 -25.31
CA GLY A 9 0.80 -5.86 -24.64
C GLY A 9 0.47 -5.97 -23.73
N GLU A 10 0.27 -5.65 -23.45
CA GLU A 10 -0.09 -5.80 -22.66
C GLU A 10 -0.13 -6.63 -22.06
N GLY A 11 -0.19 -6.91 -22.10
CA GLY A 11 -0.35 -7.95 -21.26
C GLY A 11 0.66 -8.20 -20.35
N ARG A 12 1.69 -7.88 -20.39
CA ARG A 12 2.56 -8.18 -19.55
C ARG A 12 2.49 -7.48 -18.40
N GLN A 13 1.83 -6.52 -18.33
CA GLN A 13 1.66 -5.93 -17.18
C GLN A 13 0.76 -6.55 -16.33
N ILE A 14 0.35 -7.69 -16.53
CA ILE A 14 -0.52 -8.34 -15.69
C ILE A 14 0.03 -8.56 -14.37
N ARG A 15 1.31 -8.52 -14.13
CA ARG A 15 1.79 -8.69 -12.82
C ARG A 15 1.71 -7.47 -12.01
N ARG A 16 1.45 -6.34 -12.58
CA ARG A 16 1.33 -5.12 -11.87
C ARG A 16 -0.07 -4.88 -11.50
N ARG A 17 -0.34 -4.53 -10.27
CA ARG A 17 -1.67 -4.20 -9.84
C ARG A 17 -1.89 -2.70 -10.01
N PRO A 18 -3.07 -2.28 -10.46
CA PRO A 18 -3.37 -0.86 -10.55
C PRO A 18 -3.26 -0.20 -9.19
N ASP A 19 -2.84 1.03 -9.15
CA ASP A 19 -2.62 1.73 -7.89
C ASP A 19 -3.89 1.83 -7.05
N ASP A 20 -5.04 2.03 -7.68
CA ASP A 20 -6.27 2.15 -6.93
C ASP A 20 -6.70 0.84 -6.30
N VAL A 21 -6.46 -0.29 -6.96
CA VAL A 21 -6.76 -1.59 -6.40
C VAL A 21 -5.81 -1.87 -5.24
N LEU A 22 -4.55 -1.57 -5.45
CA LEU A 22 -3.55 -1.80 -4.43
C LEU A 22 -3.82 -0.94 -3.20
N SER A 23 -4.18 0.31 -3.41
CA SER A 23 -4.49 1.22 -2.32
C SER A 23 -5.66 0.70 -1.50
N ARG A 24 -6.70 0.18 -2.16
CA ARG A 24 -7.85 -0.33 -1.47
C ARG A 24 -7.50 -1.57 -0.64
N GLU A 25 -6.71 -2.46 -1.20
CA GLU A 25 -6.30 -3.65 -0.48
C GLU A 25 -5.46 -3.31 0.74
N LEU A 26 -4.55 -2.36 0.58
CA LEU A 26 -3.71 -1.94 1.70
C LEU A 26 -4.54 -1.33 2.81
N HIS A 27 -5.50 -0.51 2.43
CA HIS A 27 -6.37 0.10 3.41
C HIS A 27 -7.15 -0.97 4.17
N GLU A 28 -7.65 -1.97 3.47
CA GLU A 28 -8.40 -3.03 4.12
C GLU A 28 -7.53 -3.84 5.07
N ILE A 29 -6.32 -4.16 4.65
CA ILE A 29 -5.43 -4.94 5.49
C ILE A 29 -5.12 -4.18 6.77
N LEU A 30 -4.85 -2.90 6.64
CA LEU A 30 -4.52 -2.10 7.80
C LEU A 30 -5.71 -1.94 8.74
N THR A 31 -6.91 -1.76 8.19
CA THR A 31 -8.07 -1.54 9.04
C THR A 31 -8.60 -2.81 9.65
N LYS A 32 -8.30 -3.96 9.05
CA LYS A 32 -8.79 -5.22 9.59
C LYS A 32 -7.91 -5.84 10.65
N ASP A 33 -6.71 -5.36 10.79
CA ASP A 33 -5.80 -5.94 11.77
C ASP A 33 -6.23 -5.49 13.17
N PRO A 34 -6.53 -6.42 14.07
CA PRO A 34 -7.04 -6.05 15.39
C PRO A 34 -6.02 -5.39 16.30
N GLU A 35 -4.74 -5.50 15.97
CA GLU A 35 -3.72 -4.89 16.79
C GLU A 35 -3.29 -3.53 16.28
N LEU A 36 -3.84 -3.09 15.16
CA LEU A 36 -3.45 -1.83 14.56
C LEU A 36 -4.64 -0.90 14.46
N ASP A 37 -4.52 0.28 15.07
CA ASP A 37 -5.55 1.29 14.92
C ASP A 37 -5.18 2.13 13.72
N ALA A 38 -5.82 1.88 12.62
CA ALA A 38 -5.51 2.56 11.36
C ALA A 38 -6.37 3.79 11.11
N THR A 39 -7.08 4.26 12.14
CA THR A 39 -7.99 5.38 11.97
C THR A 39 -7.31 6.62 11.41
N GLU A 40 -6.06 6.85 11.82
CA GLU A 40 -5.34 8.03 11.39
C GLU A 40 -4.24 7.73 10.39
N ILE A 41 -4.29 6.59 9.74
CA ILE A 41 -3.29 6.22 8.75
C ILE A 41 -3.84 6.47 7.36
N GLU A 42 -3.03 7.14 6.54
CA GLU A 42 -3.37 7.33 5.14
C GLU A 42 -2.36 6.59 4.28
N VAL A 43 -2.84 6.02 3.19
CA VAL A 43 -2.02 5.24 2.29
C VAL A 43 -2.02 5.90 0.92
N GLY A 44 -0.84 6.17 0.39
CA GLY A 44 -0.70 6.66 -0.97
C GLY A 44 0.07 5.63 -1.78
N VAL A 45 -0.35 5.38 -3.01
CA VAL A 45 0.32 4.43 -3.88
C VAL A 45 0.60 5.07 -5.22
N VAL A 46 1.84 5.00 -5.66
CA VAL A 46 2.23 5.48 -6.97
C VAL A 46 3.19 4.45 -7.57
N GLY A 47 2.78 3.79 -8.64
CA GLY A 47 3.62 2.84 -9.33
C GLY A 47 4.15 1.71 -8.46
N GLY A 48 3.38 1.30 -7.45
CA GLY A 48 3.81 0.25 -6.54
C GLY A 48 4.61 0.77 -5.35
N ALA A 49 4.93 2.05 -5.32
CA ALA A 49 5.60 2.65 -4.16
C ALA A 49 4.52 3.14 -3.21
N VAL A 50 4.56 2.66 -1.99
CA VAL A 50 3.55 2.97 -0.99
C VAL A 50 4.11 3.95 0.02
N THR A 51 3.33 4.97 0.33
CA THR A 51 3.69 5.94 1.36
C THR A 51 2.63 5.89 2.45
N LEU A 52 3.07 5.69 3.68
CA LEU A 52 2.18 5.70 4.82
C LEU A 52 2.37 7.01 5.57
N THR A 53 1.28 7.71 5.83
CA THR A 53 1.33 8.97 6.59
C THR A 53 0.27 8.94 7.67
N GLY A 54 0.41 9.80 8.63
CA GLY A 54 -0.52 9.89 9.74
C GLY A 54 0.15 9.59 11.06
N THR A 55 -0.64 9.18 12.04
CA THR A 55 -0.11 8.91 13.36
C THR A 55 -0.58 7.56 13.87
N VAL A 56 0.26 6.95 14.69
CA VAL A 56 -0.05 5.72 15.38
C VAL A 56 0.29 5.91 16.85
N ASP A 57 -0.18 5.01 17.70
CA ASP A 57 0.00 5.21 19.13
C ASP A 57 1.26 4.55 19.69
N SER A 58 2.01 3.83 18.88
CA SER A 58 3.24 3.20 19.37
C SER A 58 4.19 2.91 18.22
N SER A 59 5.45 2.69 18.56
CA SER A 59 6.44 2.29 17.57
C SER A 59 6.12 0.91 17.02
N ASP A 60 5.56 0.05 17.84
CA ASP A 60 5.18 -1.27 17.40
C ASP A 60 4.10 -1.18 16.33
N ALA A 61 3.15 -0.26 16.49
CA ALA A 61 2.11 -0.06 15.49
C ALA A 61 2.70 0.42 14.18
N LYS A 62 3.71 1.29 14.27
CA LYS A 62 4.36 1.79 13.06
C LYS A 62 5.04 0.66 12.31
N LEU A 63 5.75 -0.22 13.01
CA LEU A 63 6.39 -1.36 12.36
C LEU A 63 5.38 -2.35 11.84
N LEU A 64 4.30 -2.58 12.58
CA LEU A 64 3.27 -3.50 12.14
C LEU A 64 2.65 -3.03 10.84
N ALA A 65 2.35 -1.74 10.75
CA ALA A 65 1.80 -1.19 9.53
C ALA A 65 2.72 -1.43 8.34
N GLU A 66 4.01 -1.22 8.54
CA GLU A 66 4.98 -1.43 7.48
C GLU A 66 5.02 -2.90 7.05
N GLU A 67 5.02 -3.80 8.01
CA GLU A 67 5.07 -5.23 7.72
C GLU A 67 3.83 -5.69 6.97
N LEU A 68 2.67 -5.19 7.36
CA LEU A 68 1.43 -5.54 6.69
C LEU A 68 1.45 -5.09 5.24
N VAL A 69 1.94 -3.88 5.01
CA VAL A 69 2.00 -3.34 3.67
C VAL A 69 2.99 -4.12 2.81
N GLU A 70 4.13 -4.46 3.37
CA GLU A 70 5.15 -5.18 2.61
C GLU A 70 4.71 -6.57 2.21
N SER A 71 3.74 -7.13 2.91
CA SER A 71 3.28 -8.47 2.59
C SER A 71 2.34 -8.52 1.39
N VAL A 72 1.89 -7.38 0.90
CA VAL A 72 0.92 -7.34 -0.18
C VAL A 72 1.61 -7.45 -1.53
N THR A 73 1.12 -8.34 -2.38
CA THR A 73 1.66 -8.50 -3.71
C THR A 73 1.46 -7.22 -4.52
N GLY A 74 2.49 -6.78 -5.19
CA GLY A 74 2.42 -5.57 -6.01
C GLY A 74 3.13 -4.39 -5.37
N VAL A 75 3.43 -4.48 -4.08
CA VAL A 75 4.15 -3.40 -3.40
C VAL A 75 5.64 -3.55 -3.72
N ARG A 76 6.22 -2.50 -4.27
CA ARG A 76 7.63 -2.52 -4.64
C ARG A 76 8.49 -1.85 -3.60
N GLU A 77 7.95 -0.85 -2.92
CA GLU A 77 8.73 -0.13 -1.96
C GLU A 77 7.77 0.55 -0.97
N VAL A 78 8.21 0.74 0.26
CA VAL A 78 7.37 1.33 1.29
C VAL A 78 8.12 2.48 1.94
N HIS A 79 7.46 3.62 2.01
CA HIS A 79 7.98 4.78 2.71
C HIS A 79 7.11 4.97 3.95
N ASN A 80 7.63 4.61 5.10
CA ASN A 80 6.85 4.67 6.33
C ASN A 80 7.08 6.00 7.02
N ASN A 81 6.19 6.94 6.75
CA ASN A 81 6.25 8.28 7.34
C ASN A 81 5.25 8.46 8.47
N LEU A 82 4.87 7.37 9.10
CA LEU A 82 3.97 7.44 10.24
C LEU A 82 4.69 8.05 11.43
N LYS A 83 3.96 8.80 12.22
CA LYS A 83 4.49 9.40 13.44
C LYS A 83 3.86 8.74 14.63
N VAL A 84 4.64 8.55 15.67
CA VAL A 84 4.12 7.97 16.90
C VAL A 84 3.60 9.11 17.76
N ALA A 85 2.31 9.04 18.08
CA ALA A 85 1.69 10.05 18.91
C ALA A 85 1.92 9.68 20.36
N ARG A 86 2.23 10.66 21.21
CA ARG A 86 2.47 10.30 22.56
C ARG A 86 1.67 11.07 23.50
#